data_e7dafc912b83f7753fde46b1e02d3fc1
#
_entry.id   e7dafc912b83f7753fde46b1e02d3fc1
#
_cell.length_a   1.000
_cell.length_b   1.000
_cell.length_c   1.000
_cell.angle_alpha   90.00
_cell.angle_beta   90.00
_cell.angle_gamma   90.00
#
_symmetry.space_group_name_H-M   'P 1'
#
loop_
_entity.id
_entity.type
_entity.pdbx_description
1 polymer ?
#
loop_
_entity_poly.entity_id
_entity_poly.type
_entity_poly.pdbx_seq_one_letter_code
_entity_poly.pdbx_strand_id
1 'polypeptide(L)'
;MVIRILKLARSAARLILAAALVVGACRASLAQGDADLEAPGLEPFAAPVSSGTTLFQNVRIFDGQSATLSAPANVLIKDGIIARISANPIAIDANAKIRTVAADGRVLMPGLIDAHWHAIMASTPQMVLMTADPNYLQLVAARQAQATLMRGFTTVRDLGGPVFGLKRAIDEGVTIGPRIYPSGAFISQTSGHGDFRFSFEVPRVPGGQLSHSEAEGIAAIADSPDEVRLRAREQLRQGASQIKLMAGGGVASPYNPIESTQFTEPEIRAAVEAADNWGTYVTVHAYTPRAIRQALAAGVKCIEHGQLIDEPTAKLLADNGIWWSLQPLLDDEDAPPLANPVSQQKALEVFAGTDNAYKLAKKYNVKTAFGTDILFDARLTTRQGAILAKLVRWYTPAETLKMATGDNGALMALSGFINPYPGKLGVVEEGAIADLLLVDGNPLENIKLIADPDKNLLVIMKGGTIYKDIATK
;
A
#
# COMPACT_ATOMS: atom_id res chain seq x y z
N MET A 1 45.72 40.77 -43.10
CA MET A 1 45.20 39.45 -42.80
C MET A 1 45.20 39.14 -41.28
N VAL A 2 46.23 39.54 -40.55
CA VAL A 2 46.38 39.26 -39.08
C VAL A 2 45.35 39.99 -38.22
N ILE A 3 44.95 41.22 -38.54
CA ILE A 3 43.99 42.02 -37.75
C ILE A 3 42.54 41.45 -37.81
N ARG A 4 42.14 40.74 -38.87
CA ARG A 4 40.85 40.09 -38.98
C ARG A 4 40.74 38.81 -38.15
N ILE A 5 41.85 38.08 -38.01
CA ILE A 5 41.91 36.86 -37.21
C ILE A 5 41.80 37.18 -35.71
N LEU A 6 42.42 38.24 -35.21
CA LEU A 6 42.36 38.72 -33.85
C LEU A 6 40.97 39.23 -33.43
N LYS A 7 40.19 39.83 -34.35
CA LYS A 7 38.79 40.21 -34.05
C LYS A 7 37.85 39.05 -33.99
N LEU A 8 37.99 38.00 -34.79
CA LEU A 8 37.22 36.78 -34.75
C LEU A 8 37.49 35.97 -33.48
N ALA A 9 38.75 35.87 -33.04
CA ALA A 9 39.11 35.18 -31.80
C ALA A 9 38.53 35.87 -30.54
N ARG A 10 38.49 37.20 -30.51
CA ARG A 10 37.87 37.96 -29.40
C ARG A 10 36.32 37.83 -29.35
N SER A 11 35.68 37.74 -30.51
CA SER A 11 34.22 37.49 -30.59
C SER A 11 33.84 36.06 -30.14
N ALA A 12 34.64 35.07 -30.55
CA ALA A 12 34.42 33.67 -30.14
C ALA A 12 34.63 33.50 -28.62
N ALA A 13 35.67 34.12 -28.05
CA ALA A 13 35.90 34.07 -26.60
C ALA A 13 34.79 34.75 -25.78
N ARG A 14 34.19 35.83 -26.28
CA ARG A 14 33.04 36.51 -25.64
C ARG A 14 31.77 35.69 -25.73
N LEU A 15 31.54 34.97 -26.82
CA LEU A 15 30.40 34.06 -26.97
C LEU A 15 30.51 32.80 -26.06
N ILE A 16 31.71 32.25 -25.90
CA ILE A 16 31.98 31.11 -25.01
C ILE A 16 31.83 31.54 -23.54
N LEU A 17 32.28 32.74 -23.16
CA LEU A 17 32.13 33.25 -21.81
C LEU A 17 30.67 33.58 -21.47
N ALA A 18 29.88 34.08 -22.43
CA ALA A 18 28.45 34.33 -22.26
C ALA A 18 27.66 33.02 -22.16
N ALA A 19 28.00 31.99 -22.95
CA ALA A 19 27.38 30.67 -22.86
C ALA A 19 27.71 29.96 -21.52
N ALA A 20 28.96 30.11 -21.03
CA ALA A 20 29.35 29.55 -19.75
C ALA A 20 28.65 30.25 -18.56
N LEU A 21 28.42 31.57 -18.64
CA LEU A 21 27.66 32.33 -17.63
C LEU A 21 26.16 31.97 -17.64
N VAL A 22 25.56 31.73 -18.81
CA VAL A 22 24.15 31.30 -18.90
C VAL A 22 23.94 29.86 -18.38
N VAL A 23 24.89 28.96 -18.70
CA VAL A 23 24.83 27.56 -18.16
C VAL A 23 25.13 27.53 -16.66
N GLY A 24 26.00 28.39 -16.15
CA GLY A 24 26.26 28.56 -14.73
C GLY A 24 25.06 29.15 -13.98
N ALA A 25 24.39 30.13 -14.55
CA ALA A 25 23.16 30.71 -13.97
C ALA A 25 21.97 29.75 -14.00
N CYS A 26 21.80 28.94 -15.08
CA CYS A 26 20.78 27.86 -15.10
C CYS A 26 21.06 26.74 -14.09
N ARG A 27 22.35 26.38 -13.89
CA ARG A 27 22.68 25.36 -12.85
C ARG A 27 22.52 25.90 -11.44
N ALA A 28 22.83 27.17 -11.20
CA ALA A 28 22.56 27.80 -9.89
C ALA A 28 21.06 27.96 -9.62
N SER A 29 20.26 28.29 -10.65
CA SER A 29 18.79 28.38 -10.51
C SER A 29 18.12 27.01 -10.31
N LEU A 30 18.66 25.93 -10.89
CA LEU A 30 18.16 24.57 -10.65
C LEU A 30 18.57 24.01 -9.29
N ALA A 31 19.73 24.43 -8.76
CA ALA A 31 20.17 24.04 -7.42
C ALA A 31 19.50 24.86 -6.29
N GLN A 32 19.02 26.06 -6.58
CA GLN A 32 18.23 26.87 -5.64
C GLN A 32 16.75 26.49 -5.62
N GLY A 33 16.24 25.80 -6.65
CA GLY A 33 14.84 25.36 -6.73
C GLY A 33 14.48 24.19 -5.81
N ASP A 34 15.46 23.45 -5.32
CA ASP A 34 15.22 22.30 -4.41
C ASP A 34 15.36 22.65 -2.92
N ALA A 35 15.83 23.84 -2.56
CA ALA A 35 16.04 24.23 -1.16
C ALA A 35 14.91 25.08 -0.55
N ASP A 36 13.99 25.62 -1.34
CA ASP A 36 13.00 26.60 -0.88
C ASP A 36 11.53 26.12 -1.01
N LEU A 37 11.30 24.80 -1.09
CA LEU A 37 9.94 24.23 -0.98
C LEU A 37 9.59 23.79 0.45
N GLU A 38 10.24 24.33 1.47
CA GLU A 38 9.62 24.40 2.78
C GLU A 38 8.49 25.41 2.70
N ALA A 39 7.26 24.92 2.59
CA ALA A 39 6.07 25.78 2.66
C ALA A 39 6.11 26.51 4.02
N PRO A 40 6.34 27.83 4.05
CA PRO A 40 6.53 28.52 5.31
C PRO A 40 5.19 28.50 6.08
N GLY A 41 5.18 27.91 7.28
CA GLY A 41 4.12 28.04 8.26
C GLY A 41 3.07 26.94 8.30
N LEU A 42 3.30 25.78 7.69
CA LEU A 42 2.48 24.59 7.97
C LEU A 42 3.09 23.84 9.16
N GLU A 43 2.52 24.04 10.34
CA GLU A 43 2.76 23.14 11.48
C GLU A 43 2.42 21.71 11.03
N PRO A 44 3.33 20.72 11.23
CA PRO A 44 3.06 19.35 10.86
C PRO A 44 1.81 18.86 11.59
N PHE A 45 0.91 18.19 10.86
CA PHE A 45 -0.24 17.52 11.46
C PHE A 45 0.23 16.60 12.57
N ALA A 46 -0.10 16.88 13.83
CA ALA A 46 0.32 16.20 15.03
C ALA A 46 1.80 15.78 15.02
N ALA A 47 2.66 16.60 15.58
CA ALA A 47 4.09 16.28 15.70
C ALA A 47 4.30 14.87 16.29
N PRO A 48 5.31 14.11 15.82
CA PRO A 48 5.70 12.86 16.45
C PRO A 48 5.95 13.05 17.95
N VAL A 49 5.51 12.10 18.77
CA VAL A 49 5.71 12.15 20.23
C VAL A 49 7.20 12.06 20.57
N SER A 50 7.95 11.25 19.85
CA SER A 50 9.37 11.06 20.05
C SER A 50 10.04 10.47 18.80
N SER A 51 11.28 10.89 18.53
CA SER A 51 12.15 10.29 17.53
C SER A 51 13.53 10.03 18.16
N GLY A 52 14.29 9.09 17.58
CA GLY A 52 15.64 8.74 18.04
C GLY A 52 15.73 7.35 18.70
N THR A 53 16.65 7.17 19.64
CA THR A 53 16.88 5.88 20.29
C THR A 53 15.79 5.56 21.30
N THR A 54 15.16 4.38 21.19
CA THR A 54 14.14 3.89 22.11
C THR A 54 14.52 2.52 22.66
N LEU A 55 14.32 2.29 23.94
CA LEU A 55 14.46 0.99 24.61
C LEU A 55 13.13 0.55 25.17
N PHE A 56 12.58 -0.53 24.61
CA PHE A 56 11.47 -1.26 25.24
C PHE A 56 12.03 -2.26 26.22
N GLN A 57 11.57 -2.21 27.46
CA GLN A 57 12.02 -3.11 28.55
C GLN A 57 10.91 -4.08 28.93
N ASN A 58 11.29 -5.35 29.15
CA ASN A 58 10.42 -6.40 29.63
C ASN A 58 9.17 -6.59 28.73
N VAL A 59 9.38 -6.73 27.41
CA VAL A 59 8.33 -7.06 26.44
C VAL A 59 8.28 -8.57 26.18
N ARG A 60 7.10 -9.11 25.90
CA ARG A 60 6.95 -10.39 25.19
C ARG A 60 6.77 -10.10 23.72
N ILE A 61 7.51 -10.78 22.86
CA ILE A 61 7.55 -10.46 21.44
C ILE A 61 6.68 -11.44 20.64
N PHE A 62 5.74 -10.91 19.85
CA PHE A 62 5.22 -11.57 18.67
C PHE A 62 6.10 -11.14 17.49
N ASP A 63 6.83 -12.07 16.89
CA ASP A 63 7.85 -11.79 15.87
C ASP A 63 7.27 -11.57 14.45
N GLY A 64 5.95 -11.75 14.26
CA GLY A 64 5.29 -11.67 12.95
C GLY A 64 5.33 -12.98 12.15
N GLN A 65 5.91 -14.04 12.68
CA GLN A 65 6.10 -15.33 11.99
C GLN A 65 5.67 -16.53 12.85
N SER A 66 6.03 -16.52 14.12
CA SER A 66 5.78 -17.63 15.06
C SER A 66 4.36 -17.62 15.59
N ALA A 67 3.86 -18.80 15.98
CA ALA A 67 2.54 -18.93 16.59
C ALA A 67 2.52 -18.60 18.11
N THR A 68 3.67 -18.27 18.70
CA THR A 68 3.85 -18.08 20.14
C THR A 68 4.62 -16.81 20.45
N LEU A 69 4.43 -16.28 21.66
CA LEU A 69 5.23 -15.17 22.17
C LEU A 69 6.60 -15.65 22.67
N SER A 70 7.60 -14.78 22.55
CA SER A 70 8.90 -14.99 23.22
C SER A 70 8.79 -15.01 24.74
N ALA A 71 9.85 -15.49 25.43
CA ALA A 71 10.11 -15.09 26.81
C ALA A 71 10.32 -13.55 26.89
N PRO A 72 10.17 -12.96 28.08
CA PRO A 72 10.44 -11.53 28.26
C PRO A 72 11.82 -11.11 27.77
N ALA A 73 11.90 -10.00 27.05
CA ALA A 73 13.10 -9.48 26.43
C ALA A 73 13.13 -7.94 26.47
N ASN A 74 14.29 -7.37 26.14
CA ASN A 74 14.47 -5.94 25.90
C ASN A 74 14.77 -5.72 24.42
N VAL A 75 14.22 -4.66 23.84
CA VAL A 75 14.37 -4.33 22.42
C VAL A 75 14.88 -2.90 22.27
N LEU A 76 16.06 -2.75 21.69
CA LEU A 76 16.69 -1.46 21.40
C LEU A 76 16.42 -1.06 19.96
N ILE A 77 15.85 0.11 19.79
CA ILE A 77 15.64 0.76 18.50
C ILE A 77 16.67 1.88 18.35
N LYS A 78 17.36 1.89 17.21
CA LYS A 78 18.33 2.92 16.86
C LYS A 78 18.32 3.13 15.35
N ASP A 79 18.35 4.40 14.91
CA ASP A 79 18.42 4.78 13.50
C ASP A 79 17.31 4.15 12.65
N GLY A 80 16.10 4.05 13.21
CA GLY A 80 14.92 3.53 12.53
C GLY A 80 14.83 2.01 12.39
N ILE A 81 15.80 1.25 12.95
CA ILE A 81 15.84 -0.21 12.90
C ILE A 81 15.86 -0.83 14.30
N ILE A 82 15.51 -2.10 14.38
CA ILE A 82 15.69 -2.92 15.59
C ILE A 82 17.17 -3.27 15.70
N ALA A 83 17.87 -2.57 16.56
CA ALA A 83 19.32 -2.70 16.70
C ALA A 83 19.72 -3.91 17.53
N ARG A 84 18.92 -4.28 18.55
CA ARG A 84 19.22 -5.42 19.44
C ARG A 84 18.00 -5.94 20.15
N ILE A 85 17.93 -7.27 20.30
CA ILE A 85 16.97 -7.98 21.14
C ILE A 85 17.76 -8.80 22.17
N SER A 86 17.40 -8.71 23.47
CA SER A 86 18.15 -9.39 24.53
C SER A 86 17.27 -9.76 25.70
N ALA A 87 17.40 -10.98 26.22
CA ALA A 87 16.79 -11.37 27.49
C ALA A 87 17.45 -10.64 28.68
N ASN A 88 18.71 -10.25 28.56
CA ASN A 88 19.43 -9.49 29.57
C ASN A 88 19.26 -7.98 29.34
N PRO A 89 19.48 -7.16 30.38
CA PRO A 89 19.54 -5.70 30.25
C PRO A 89 20.53 -5.28 29.14
N ILE A 90 20.12 -4.35 28.29
CA ILE A 90 20.96 -3.80 27.23
C ILE A 90 21.72 -2.61 27.82
N ALA A 91 23.04 -2.68 27.80
CA ALA A 91 23.88 -1.57 28.22
C ALA A 91 23.75 -0.40 27.26
N ILE A 92 23.54 0.78 27.77
CA ILE A 92 23.34 2.02 27.05
C ILE A 92 24.39 3.02 27.50
N ASP A 93 24.94 3.83 26.59
CA ASP A 93 25.81 4.94 26.93
C ASP A 93 25.05 5.90 27.86
N ALA A 94 25.67 6.21 29.01
CA ALA A 94 25.10 7.07 30.04
C ALA A 94 24.78 8.49 29.53
N ASN A 95 25.41 8.93 28.43
CA ASN A 95 25.20 10.23 27.79
C ASN A 95 24.20 10.19 26.65
N ALA A 96 23.70 9.01 26.23
CA ALA A 96 22.75 8.89 25.14
C ALA A 96 21.36 9.36 25.59
N LYS A 97 20.74 10.24 24.81
CA LYS A 97 19.32 10.56 24.96
C LYS A 97 18.48 9.38 24.49
N ILE A 98 17.92 8.65 25.42
CA ILE A 98 17.10 7.46 25.15
C ILE A 98 15.72 7.64 25.77
N ARG A 99 14.70 7.27 25.00
CA ARG A 99 13.37 7.01 25.54
C ARG A 99 13.29 5.57 26.01
N THR A 100 13.00 5.37 27.28
CA THR A 100 12.72 4.05 27.83
C THR A 100 11.23 3.87 28.01
N VAL A 101 10.70 2.75 27.49
CA VAL A 101 9.31 2.31 27.63
C VAL A 101 9.29 1.04 28.50
N ALA A 102 8.80 1.17 29.74
CA ALA A 102 8.57 0.03 30.62
C ALA A 102 7.29 -0.69 30.16
N ALA A 103 7.44 -1.90 29.62
CA ALA A 103 6.30 -2.60 29.02
C ALA A 103 5.62 -3.59 29.96
N ASP A 104 6.22 -3.93 31.10
CA ASP A 104 5.63 -4.75 32.15
C ASP A 104 5.07 -6.10 31.68
N GLY A 105 5.74 -6.74 30.71
CA GLY A 105 5.31 -8.02 30.13
C GLY A 105 4.26 -7.90 29.02
N ARG A 106 3.91 -6.69 28.60
CA ARG A 106 3.03 -6.44 27.44
C ARG A 106 3.64 -6.94 26.14
N VAL A 107 2.79 -7.09 25.11
CA VAL A 107 3.22 -7.65 23.83
C VAL A 107 3.71 -6.54 22.89
N LEU A 108 4.97 -6.68 22.46
CA LEU A 108 5.53 -5.92 21.34
C LEU A 108 5.37 -6.75 20.06
N MET A 109 4.79 -6.16 19.03
CA MET A 109 4.54 -6.81 17.75
C MET A 109 4.90 -5.89 16.58
N PRO A 110 5.06 -6.43 15.34
CA PRO A 110 5.22 -5.58 14.17
C PRO A 110 3.99 -4.69 13.94
N GLY A 111 4.21 -3.54 13.32
CA GLY A 111 3.13 -2.74 12.78
C GLY A 111 2.31 -3.53 11.76
N LEU A 112 1.01 -3.30 11.74
CA LEU A 112 0.08 -3.97 10.83
C LEU A 112 0.29 -3.48 9.40
N ILE A 113 0.10 -4.39 8.45
CA ILE A 113 0.17 -4.13 7.01
C ILE A 113 -1.16 -4.48 6.37
N ASP A 114 -1.76 -3.53 5.65
CA ASP A 114 -2.94 -3.76 4.82
C ASP A 114 -2.49 -3.91 3.35
N ALA A 115 -2.62 -5.10 2.79
CA ALA A 115 -2.12 -5.41 1.46
C ALA A 115 -3.11 -5.09 0.33
N HIS A 116 -4.30 -4.56 0.66
CA HIS A 116 -5.26 -4.07 -0.33
C HIS A 116 -5.97 -2.82 0.19
N TRP A 117 -5.40 -1.69 -0.11
CA TRP A 117 -5.85 -0.38 0.33
C TRP A 117 -6.00 0.59 -0.84
N HIS A 118 -6.80 1.63 -0.66
CA HIS A 118 -7.01 2.70 -1.62
C HIS A 118 -7.04 4.04 -0.90
N ALA A 119 -5.88 4.67 -0.68
CA ALA A 119 -5.74 5.83 0.19
C ALA A 119 -6.63 7.03 -0.20
N ILE A 120 -6.82 7.25 -1.51
CA ILE A 120 -7.66 8.35 -2.02
C ILE A 120 -9.15 7.99 -1.97
N MET A 121 -9.48 6.70 -2.08
CA MET A 121 -10.86 6.24 -2.26
C MET A 121 -11.52 5.76 -0.97
N ALA A 122 -10.75 5.28 0.01
CA ALA A 122 -11.27 4.55 1.17
C ALA A 122 -12.37 5.32 1.93
N SER A 123 -12.15 6.60 2.19
CA SER A 123 -13.08 7.43 2.98
C SER A 123 -13.96 8.37 2.15
N THR A 124 -13.81 8.38 0.82
CA THR A 124 -14.47 9.33 -0.07
C THR A 124 -15.62 8.64 -0.79
N PRO A 125 -16.89 9.09 -0.63
CA PRO A 125 -18.01 8.52 -1.38
C PRO A 125 -17.77 8.55 -2.90
N GLN A 126 -18.17 7.49 -3.61
CA GLN A 126 -17.85 7.30 -5.03
C GLN A 126 -18.20 8.51 -5.90
N MET A 127 -19.39 9.11 -5.72
CA MET A 127 -19.78 10.30 -6.49
C MET A 127 -18.93 11.53 -6.17
N VAL A 128 -18.49 11.69 -4.92
CA VAL A 128 -17.57 12.78 -4.53
C VAL A 128 -16.20 12.55 -5.18
N LEU A 129 -15.69 11.31 -5.18
CA LEU A 129 -14.45 10.94 -5.86
C LEU A 129 -14.48 11.32 -7.35
N MET A 130 -15.62 11.12 -8.02
CA MET A 130 -15.78 11.34 -9.45
C MET A 130 -16.09 12.79 -9.84
N THR A 131 -16.34 13.71 -8.87
CA THR A 131 -16.83 15.05 -9.18
C THR A 131 -16.17 16.18 -8.38
N ALA A 132 -15.42 15.85 -7.32
CA ALA A 132 -14.78 16.85 -6.48
C ALA A 132 -13.45 17.32 -7.07
N ASP A 133 -12.99 18.47 -6.59
CA ASP A 133 -11.65 18.99 -6.90
C ASP A 133 -10.57 18.01 -6.43
N PRO A 134 -9.58 17.66 -7.28
CA PRO A 134 -8.52 16.72 -6.93
C PRO A 134 -7.71 17.12 -5.69
N ASN A 135 -7.48 18.43 -5.46
CA ASN A 135 -6.74 18.89 -4.30
C ASN A 135 -7.53 18.65 -3.01
N TYR A 136 -8.87 18.80 -3.06
CA TYR A 136 -9.73 18.43 -1.95
C TYR A 136 -9.59 16.94 -1.61
N LEU A 137 -9.60 16.06 -2.62
CA LEU A 137 -9.44 14.61 -2.44
C LEU A 137 -8.09 14.27 -1.80
N GLN A 138 -7.00 14.96 -2.19
CA GLN A 138 -5.68 14.76 -1.59
C GLN A 138 -5.65 15.18 -0.10
N LEU A 139 -6.34 16.26 0.28
CA LEU A 139 -6.43 16.71 1.69
C LEU A 139 -7.23 15.71 2.53
N VAL A 140 -8.33 15.18 2.01
CA VAL A 140 -9.11 14.11 2.66
C VAL A 140 -8.24 12.86 2.85
N ALA A 141 -7.51 12.45 1.82
CA ALA A 141 -6.62 11.30 1.88
C ALA A 141 -5.46 11.49 2.87
N ALA A 142 -4.89 12.69 2.97
CA ALA A 142 -3.84 12.99 3.96
C ALA A 142 -4.36 12.83 5.39
N ARG A 143 -5.57 13.31 5.67
CA ARG A 143 -6.23 13.11 6.96
C ARG A 143 -6.50 11.63 7.25
N GLN A 144 -6.97 10.90 6.23
CA GLN A 144 -7.23 9.45 6.35
C GLN A 144 -5.93 8.66 6.55
N ALA A 145 -4.82 9.05 5.93
CA ALA A 145 -3.52 8.42 6.12
C ALA A 145 -3.05 8.52 7.58
N GLN A 146 -3.21 9.70 8.20
CA GLN A 146 -2.94 9.87 9.62
C GLN A 146 -3.77 8.93 10.48
N ALA A 147 -5.08 8.86 10.23
CA ALA A 147 -5.97 7.96 10.96
C ALA A 147 -5.61 6.49 10.76
N THR A 148 -5.17 6.10 9.56
CA THR A 148 -4.69 4.74 9.25
C THR A 148 -3.48 4.36 10.11
N LEU A 149 -2.49 5.24 10.24
CA LEU A 149 -1.34 5.03 11.11
C LEU A 149 -1.77 4.90 12.58
N MET A 150 -2.70 5.75 13.05
CA MET A 150 -3.20 5.71 14.43
C MET A 150 -4.01 4.45 14.75
N ARG A 151 -4.48 3.72 13.74
CA ARG A 151 -5.08 2.39 13.91
C ARG A 151 -4.04 1.26 13.94
N GLY A 152 -2.74 1.59 13.90
CA GLY A 152 -1.65 0.61 13.97
C GLY A 152 -1.22 0.04 12.62
N PHE A 153 -1.84 0.48 11.50
CA PHE A 153 -1.39 0.11 10.17
C PHE A 153 -0.22 1.01 9.75
N THR A 154 0.99 0.51 9.93
CA THR A 154 2.22 1.25 9.62
C THR A 154 2.60 1.20 8.15
N THR A 155 2.02 0.26 7.40
CA THR A 155 2.22 0.06 5.96
C THR A 155 0.91 -0.29 5.27
N VAL A 156 0.72 0.23 4.06
CA VAL A 156 -0.38 -0.14 3.16
C VAL A 156 0.14 -0.39 1.75
N ARG A 157 -0.44 -1.38 1.05
CA ARG A 157 -0.28 -1.53 -0.40
C ARG A 157 -1.48 -0.90 -1.08
N ASP A 158 -1.24 0.24 -1.73
CA ASP A 158 -2.27 0.99 -2.43
C ASP A 158 -2.43 0.47 -3.86
N LEU A 159 -3.61 -0.04 -4.16
CA LEU A 159 -3.90 -0.73 -5.42
C LEU A 159 -4.74 0.09 -6.41
N GLY A 160 -4.78 1.40 -6.23
CA GLY A 160 -5.41 2.26 -7.22
C GLY A 160 -5.63 3.70 -6.77
N GLY A 161 -5.43 4.61 -7.69
CA GLY A 161 -5.64 6.03 -7.50
C GLY A 161 -4.37 6.88 -7.53
N PRO A 162 -4.51 8.23 -7.58
CA PRO A 162 -3.40 9.17 -7.71
C PRO A 162 -2.67 9.39 -6.39
N VAL A 163 -2.00 8.36 -5.85
CA VAL A 163 -1.47 8.32 -4.48
C VAL A 163 -0.01 8.79 -4.37
N PHE A 164 0.70 9.00 -5.50
CA PHE A 164 2.14 9.31 -5.48
C PHE A 164 2.47 10.61 -4.73
N GLY A 165 1.63 11.65 -4.87
CA GLY A 165 1.79 12.91 -4.14
C GLY A 165 1.64 12.72 -2.64
N LEU A 166 0.62 11.98 -2.18
CA LEU A 166 0.42 11.65 -0.78
C LEU A 166 1.58 10.83 -0.22
N LYS A 167 2.03 9.81 -0.96
CA LYS A 167 3.21 9.02 -0.57
C LYS A 167 4.42 9.91 -0.34
N ARG A 168 4.74 10.78 -1.31
CA ARG A 168 5.86 11.74 -1.22
C ARG A 168 5.72 12.64 0.01
N ALA A 169 4.55 13.21 0.24
CA ALA A 169 4.28 14.08 1.40
C ALA A 169 4.49 13.35 2.74
N ILE A 170 4.13 12.06 2.82
CA ILE A 170 4.39 11.24 4.02
C ILE A 170 5.88 10.94 4.19
N ASP A 171 6.57 10.58 3.11
CA ASP A 171 7.98 10.22 3.14
C ASP A 171 8.88 11.42 3.47
N GLU A 172 8.52 12.61 3.02
CA GLU A 172 9.21 13.89 3.30
C GLU A 172 8.77 14.54 4.64
N GLY A 173 7.79 13.96 5.35
CA GLY A 173 7.32 14.46 6.64
C GLY A 173 6.37 15.68 6.55
N VAL A 174 5.87 16.03 5.36
CA VAL A 174 4.86 17.09 5.18
C VAL A 174 3.54 16.71 5.85
N THR A 175 3.20 15.43 5.84
CA THR A 175 2.08 14.86 6.61
C THR A 175 2.49 13.53 7.22
N ILE A 176 1.72 13.04 8.20
CA ILE A 176 1.94 11.72 8.78
C ILE A 176 1.00 10.68 8.16
N GLY A 177 1.49 9.43 8.08
CA GLY A 177 0.72 8.31 7.53
C GLY A 177 1.54 7.03 7.51
N PRO A 178 0.96 5.93 7.02
CA PRO A 178 1.68 4.67 6.82
C PRO A 178 2.69 4.78 5.67
N ARG A 179 3.61 3.83 5.56
CA ARG A 179 4.34 3.58 4.32
C ARG A 179 3.36 3.20 3.23
N ILE A 180 3.54 3.71 2.03
CA ILE A 180 2.67 3.41 0.90
C ILE A 180 3.45 2.68 -0.19
N TYR A 181 2.98 1.48 -0.58
CA TYR A 181 3.42 0.75 -1.76
C TYR A 181 2.41 1.00 -2.89
N PRO A 182 2.64 1.99 -3.77
CA PRO A 182 1.64 2.45 -4.71
C PRO A 182 1.62 1.63 -5.99
N SER A 183 0.43 1.38 -6.56
CA SER A 183 0.26 0.97 -7.96
C SER A 183 0.06 2.16 -8.90
N GLY A 184 -0.43 3.28 -8.37
CA GLY A 184 -0.99 4.36 -9.18
C GLY A 184 -2.35 3.97 -9.78
N ALA A 185 -2.70 4.54 -10.93
CA ALA A 185 -3.94 4.21 -11.61
C ALA A 185 -4.03 2.70 -11.91
N PHE A 186 -5.13 2.05 -11.53
CA PHE A 186 -5.36 0.67 -11.96
C PHE A 186 -5.67 0.63 -13.46
N ILE A 187 -5.14 -0.38 -14.15
CA ILE A 187 -5.30 -0.51 -15.60
C ILE A 187 -6.51 -1.39 -15.89
N SER A 188 -7.42 -0.90 -16.73
CA SER A 188 -8.65 -1.59 -17.14
C SER A 188 -8.87 -1.47 -18.64
N GLN A 189 -9.70 -2.35 -19.18
CA GLN A 189 -10.16 -2.24 -20.57
C GLN A 189 -11.40 -1.34 -20.67
N THR A 190 -11.76 -0.90 -21.86
CA THR A 190 -13.08 -0.30 -22.15
C THR A 190 -14.17 -1.25 -21.68
N SER A 191 -15.19 -0.74 -21.00
CA SER A 191 -16.26 -1.51 -20.33
C SER A 191 -15.80 -2.45 -19.21
N GLY A 192 -14.54 -2.36 -18.77
CA GLY A 192 -14.00 -3.16 -17.67
C GLY A 192 -14.38 -2.62 -16.30
N HIS A 193 -13.97 -3.36 -15.25
CA HIS A 193 -14.28 -3.00 -13.86
C HIS A 193 -13.75 -1.62 -13.45
N GLY A 194 -12.65 -1.17 -14.03
CA GLY A 194 -12.06 0.15 -13.79
C GLY A 194 -12.48 1.23 -14.78
N ASP A 195 -13.40 0.97 -15.69
CA ASP A 195 -13.94 1.99 -16.61
C ASP A 195 -15.11 2.71 -15.94
N PHE A 196 -14.79 3.76 -15.18
CA PHE A 196 -15.77 4.54 -14.41
C PHE A 196 -16.42 5.68 -15.18
N ARG A 197 -16.30 5.70 -16.51
CA ARG A 197 -16.96 6.74 -17.33
C ARG A 197 -18.47 6.70 -17.13
N PHE A 198 -19.07 7.88 -17.04
CA PHE A 198 -20.52 8.01 -17.07
C PHE A 198 -21.07 7.75 -18.48
N SER A 199 -22.32 7.32 -18.57
CA SER A 199 -22.97 6.99 -19.85
C SER A 199 -23.10 8.18 -20.82
N PHE A 200 -22.94 9.42 -20.33
CA PHE A 200 -22.97 10.63 -21.14
C PHE A 200 -21.57 11.06 -21.63
N GLU A 201 -20.50 10.43 -21.14
CA GLU A 201 -19.15 10.76 -21.59
C GLU A 201 -18.88 10.21 -22.99
N VAL A 202 -18.06 10.91 -23.75
CA VAL A 202 -17.70 10.52 -25.12
C VAL A 202 -17.06 9.14 -25.15
N PRO A 203 -17.39 8.30 -26.15
CA PRO A 203 -16.70 7.04 -26.36
C PRO A 203 -15.20 7.24 -26.51
N ARG A 204 -14.41 6.31 -25.93
CA ARG A 204 -12.96 6.34 -26.03
C ARG A 204 -12.53 6.10 -27.49
N VAL A 205 -11.53 6.89 -27.92
CA VAL A 205 -10.84 6.72 -29.21
C VAL A 205 -9.35 6.56 -28.91
N PRO A 206 -8.65 5.56 -29.46
CA PRO A 206 -7.21 5.41 -29.30
C PRO A 206 -6.47 6.71 -29.67
N GLY A 207 -5.62 7.19 -28.75
CA GLY A 207 -4.93 8.49 -28.90
C GLY A 207 -5.81 9.73 -28.74
N GLY A 208 -7.08 9.57 -28.35
CA GLY A 208 -8.01 10.66 -28.05
C GLY A 208 -7.79 11.28 -26.67
N GLN A 209 -8.68 12.21 -26.31
CA GLN A 209 -8.69 12.84 -25.00
C GLN A 209 -8.95 11.81 -23.90
N LEU A 210 -8.25 11.93 -22.77
CA LEU A 210 -8.50 11.12 -21.59
C LEU A 210 -9.87 11.44 -20.99
N SER A 211 -10.54 10.42 -20.46
CA SER A 211 -11.72 10.60 -19.61
C SER A 211 -11.35 11.33 -18.30
N HIS A 212 -12.33 11.84 -17.58
CA HIS A 212 -12.07 12.51 -16.30
C HIS A 212 -11.30 11.59 -15.33
N SER A 213 -11.73 10.35 -15.13
CA SER A 213 -11.07 9.40 -14.24
C SER A 213 -9.63 9.05 -14.66
N GLU A 214 -9.33 9.05 -15.95
CA GLU A 214 -7.96 8.87 -16.46
C GLU A 214 -7.10 10.12 -16.23
N ALA A 215 -7.65 11.30 -16.48
CA ALA A 215 -6.95 12.58 -16.27
C ALA A 215 -6.57 12.79 -14.80
N GLU A 216 -7.43 12.37 -13.88
CA GLU A 216 -7.20 12.44 -12.44
C GLU A 216 -6.31 11.27 -11.92
N GLY A 217 -5.92 10.32 -12.77
CA GLY A 217 -5.09 9.19 -12.37
C GLY A 217 -5.80 8.14 -11.50
N ILE A 218 -7.13 8.10 -11.52
CA ILE A 218 -7.92 7.08 -10.83
C ILE A 218 -7.78 5.74 -11.56
N ALA A 219 -8.00 5.75 -12.88
CA ALA A 219 -7.91 4.60 -13.76
C ALA A 219 -7.02 4.89 -14.97
N ALA A 220 -6.61 3.85 -15.69
CA ALA A 220 -5.94 3.95 -16.97
C ALA A 220 -6.57 2.93 -17.93
N ILE A 221 -7.25 3.41 -18.99
CA ILE A 221 -7.94 2.53 -19.93
C ILE A 221 -6.99 2.14 -21.07
N ALA A 222 -7.00 0.83 -21.42
CA ALA A 222 -6.15 0.25 -22.45
C ALA A 222 -6.86 -0.94 -23.12
N ASP A 223 -6.81 -1.02 -24.46
CA ASP A 223 -7.54 -2.01 -25.26
C ASP A 223 -6.60 -2.73 -26.26
N SER A 224 -5.33 -2.74 -26.01
CA SER A 224 -4.34 -3.50 -26.76
C SER A 224 -3.08 -3.77 -25.91
N PRO A 225 -2.27 -4.77 -26.26
CA PRO A 225 -1.00 -5.05 -25.55
C PRO A 225 -0.07 -3.82 -25.49
N ASP A 226 -0.04 -3.00 -26.56
CA ASP A 226 0.81 -1.82 -26.60
C ASP A 226 0.31 -0.70 -25.69
N GLU A 227 -1.02 -0.49 -25.64
CA GLU A 227 -1.63 0.46 -24.69
C GLU A 227 -1.44 0.00 -23.24
N VAL A 228 -1.66 -1.28 -22.93
CA VAL A 228 -1.43 -1.84 -21.57
C VAL A 228 0.04 -1.64 -21.16
N ARG A 229 0.99 -1.94 -22.06
CA ARG A 229 2.42 -1.70 -21.82
C ARG A 229 2.73 -0.24 -21.57
N LEU A 230 2.14 0.66 -22.34
CA LEU A 230 2.29 2.11 -22.15
C LEU A 230 1.79 2.53 -20.79
N ARG A 231 0.56 2.15 -20.42
CA ARG A 231 -0.06 2.50 -19.13
C ARG A 231 0.74 1.94 -17.95
N ALA A 232 1.22 0.71 -18.03
CA ALA A 232 2.08 0.12 -17.00
C ALA A 232 3.38 0.93 -16.81
N ARG A 233 4.05 1.30 -17.92
CA ARG A 233 5.27 2.12 -17.88
C ARG A 233 5.03 3.52 -17.32
N GLU A 234 3.87 4.13 -17.57
CA GLU A 234 3.50 5.42 -16.97
C GLU A 234 3.39 5.32 -15.44
N GLN A 235 2.80 4.24 -14.90
CA GLN A 235 2.75 4.04 -13.44
C GLN A 235 4.17 3.81 -12.88
N LEU A 236 4.97 2.97 -13.51
CA LEU A 236 6.36 2.73 -13.12
C LEU A 236 7.19 4.01 -13.13
N ARG A 237 7.02 4.87 -14.15
CA ARG A 237 7.69 6.19 -14.22
C ARG A 237 7.35 7.10 -13.03
N GLN A 238 6.15 6.99 -12.50
CA GLN A 238 5.69 7.75 -11.33
C GLN A 238 6.16 7.16 -9.99
N GLY A 239 6.74 5.95 -10.00
CA GLY A 239 7.24 5.26 -8.80
C GLY A 239 6.31 4.17 -8.26
N ALA A 240 5.52 3.55 -9.13
CA ALA A 240 4.72 2.38 -8.74
C ALA A 240 5.63 1.25 -8.23
N SER A 241 5.23 0.61 -7.13
CA SER A 241 5.93 -0.54 -6.52
C SER A 241 5.50 -1.87 -7.13
N GLN A 242 4.31 -1.92 -7.70
CA GLN A 242 3.67 -3.01 -8.42
C GLN A 242 2.67 -2.43 -9.42
N ILE A 243 2.22 -3.25 -10.36
CA ILE A 243 1.18 -2.89 -11.33
C ILE A 243 -0.13 -3.59 -10.97
N LYS A 244 -1.25 -2.85 -10.99
CA LYS A 244 -2.60 -3.39 -10.77
C LYS A 244 -3.41 -3.37 -12.07
N LEU A 245 -3.97 -4.53 -12.44
CA LEU A 245 -4.94 -4.65 -13.55
C LEU A 245 -6.30 -5.15 -13.04
N MET A 246 -7.33 -4.83 -13.79
CA MET A 246 -8.68 -5.36 -13.62
C MET A 246 -8.89 -6.50 -14.64
N ALA A 247 -8.71 -7.77 -14.20
CA ALA A 247 -8.79 -8.93 -15.09
C ALA A 247 -10.15 -9.63 -15.07
N GLY A 248 -11.09 -9.17 -14.28
CA GLY A 248 -12.44 -9.71 -14.18
C GLY A 248 -13.49 -8.66 -13.84
N GLY A 249 -14.76 -9.05 -13.89
CA GLY A 249 -15.88 -8.22 -13.46
C GLY A 249 -15.81 -7.91 -11.96
N GLY A 250 -16.41 -6.78 -11.54
CA GLY A 250 -16.36 -6.35 -10.15
C GLY A 250 -17.69 -5.82 -9.61
N VAL A 251 -17.75 -5.70 -8.29
CA VAL A 251 -18.94 -5.29 -7.55
C VAL A 251 -19.22 -3.80 -7.71
N ALA A 252 -18.20 -2.96 -7.57
CA ALA A 252 -18.35 -1.51 -7.54
C ALA A 252 -18.71 -0.86 -8.89
N SER A 253 -18.55 -1.58 -9.99
CA SER A 253 -18.93 -1.11 -11.34
C SER A 253 -20.21 -1.79 -11.83
N PRO A 254 -21.25 -1.03 -12.21
CA PRO A 254 -22.53 -1.61 -12.64
C PRO A 254 -22.52 -2.17 -14.07
N TYR A 255 -21.54 -1.78 -14.90
CA TYR A 255 -21.58 -2.00 -16.35
C TYR A 255 -21.06 -3.35 -16.83
N ASN A 256 -20.37 -4.11 -15.98
CA ASN A 256 -19.81 -5.42 -16.36
C ASN A 256 -20.40 -6.55 -15.51
N PRO A 257 -20.69 -7.73 -16.09
CA PRO A 257 -21.07 -8.91 -15.32
C PRO A 257 -19.93 -9.37 -14.42
N ILE A 258 -20.26 -9.94 -13.25
CA ILE A 258 -19.26 -10.46 -12.30
C ILE A 258 -18.43 -11.60 -12.93
N GLU A 259 -19.02 -12.38 -13.83
CA GLU A 259 -18.40 -13.51 -14.51
C GLU A 259 -17.49 -13.10 -15.68
N SER A 260 -17.49 -11.81 -16.06
CA SER A 260 -16.69 -11.38 -17.20
C SER A 260 -15.21 -11.59 -16.95
N THR A 261 -14.54 -12.14 -17.96
CA THR A 261 -13.07 -12.18 -18.02
C THR A 261 -12.63 -10.97 -18.83
N GLN A 262 -11.80 -10.13 -18.22
CA GLN A 262 -11.36 -8.88 -18.83
C GLN A 262 -9.91 -8.98 -19.27
N PHE A 263 -9.56 -8.21 -20.31
CA PHE A 263 -8.35 -8.37 -21.08
C PHE A 263 -8.24 -9.75 -21.76
N THR A 264 -7.39 -9.84 -22.73
CA THR A 264 -6.86 -11.09 -23.28
C THR A 264 -5.54 -11.45 -22.59
N GLU A 265 -5.10 -12.69 -22.71
CA GLU A 265 -3.80 -13.11 -22.17
C GLU A 265 -2.62 -12.25 -22.68
N PRO A 266 -2.50 -11.90 -23.98
CA PRO A 266 -1.45 -11.03 -24.48
C PRO A 266 -1.45 -9.62 -23.87
N GLU A 267 -2.62 -9.07 -23.56
CA GLU A 267 -2.74 -7.76 -22.90
C GLU A 267 -2.22 -7.81 -21.46
N ILE A 268 -2.65 -8.81 -20.69
CA ILE A 268 -2.11 -9.01 -19.32
C ILE A 268 -0.60 -9.26 -19.35
N ARG A 269 -0.13 -10.07 -20.30
CA ARG A 269 1.30 -10.38 -20.50
C ARG A 269 2.12 -9.13 -20.79
N ALA A 270 1.58 -8.17 -21.54
CA ALA A 270 2.27 -6.90 -21.82
C ALA A 270 2.54 -6.08 -20.55
N ALA A 271 1.65 -6.11 -19.56
CA ALA A 271 1.91 -5.50 -18.25
C ALA A 271 2.92 -6.30 -17.44
N VAL A 272 2.85 -7.65 -17.48
CA VAL A 272 3.81 -8.53 -16.79
C VAL A 272 5.23 -8.29 -17.30
N GLU A 273 5.42 -8.24 -18.63
CA GLU A 273 6.72 -7.93 -19.23
C GLU A 273 7.25 -6.55 -18.83
N ALA A 274 6.37 -5.54 -18.78
CA ALA A 274 6.74 -4.20 -18.34
C ALA A 274 7.19 -4.17 -16.87
N ALA A 275 6.47 -4.87 -15.99
CA ALA A 275 6.82 -4.98 -14.58
C ALA A 275 8.10 -5.79 -14.35
N ASP A 276 8.26 -6.93 -15.03
CA ASP A 276 9.43 -7.80 -14.93
C ASP A 276 10.71 -7.08 -15.34
N ASN A 277 10.67 -6.27 -16.41
CA ASN A 277 11.79 -5.44 -16.85
C ASN A 277 12.23 -4.40 -15.78
N TRP A 278 11.37 -4.08 -14.83
CA TRP A 278 11.65 -3.20 -13.68
C TRP A 278 11.91 -3.97 -12.39
N GLY A 279 11.91 -5.31 -12.45
CA GLY A 279 12.14 -6.20 -11.31
C GLY A 279 11.03 -6.17 -10.28
N THR A 280 9.78 -5.90 -10.73
CA THR A 280 8.58 -5.93 -9.90
C THR A 280 7.53 -6.88 -10.48
N TYR A 281 6.28 -6.79 -10.04
CA TYR A 281 5.24 -7.76 -10.36
C TYR A 281 3.91 -7.10 -10.72
N VAL A 282 3.03 -7.92 -11.31
CA VAL A 282 1.63 -7.57 -11.57
C VAL A 282 0.73 -8.29 -10.58
N THR A 283 -0.26 -7.56 -10.05
CA THR A 283 -1.41 -8.09 -9.33
C THR A 283 -2.70 -7.79 -10.09
N VAL A 284 -3.71 -8.66 -9.98
CA VAL A 284 -4.97 -8.50 -10.70
C VAL A 284 -6.19 -8.66 -9.80
N HIS A 285 -7.20 -7.81 -10.04
CA HIS A 285 -8.55 -8.05 -9.58
C HIS A 285 -9.18 -9.17 -10.42
N ALA A 286 -9.64 -10.25 -9.78
CA ALA A 286 -10.37 -11.33 -10.43
C ALA A 286 -11.15 -12.14 -9.38
N TYR A 287 -12.44 -12.40 -9.62
CA TYR A 287 -13.24 -13.26 -8.75
C TYR A 287 -13.31 -14.71 -9.23
N THR A 288 -13.39 -14.92 -10.55
CA THR A 288 -13.79 -16.20 -11.13
C THR A 288 -12.60 -17.07 -11.52
N PRO A 289 -12.76 -18.41 -11.54
CA PRO A 289 -11.69 -19.34 -11.95
C PRO A 289 -11.14 -19.05 -13.35
N ARG A 290 -12.00 -18.66 -14.30
CA ARG A 290 -11.60 -18.36 -15.68
C ARG A 290 -10.66 -17.15 -15.74
N ALA A 291 -11.03 -16.05 -15.09
CA ALA A 291 -10.22 -14.83 -15.05
C ALA A 291 -8.88 -15.08 -14.32
N ILE A 292 -8.91 -15.81 -13.21
CA ILE A 292 -7.70 -16.16 -12.45
C ILE A 292 -6.75 -17.01 -13.28
N ARG A 293 -7.23 -18.08 -13.93
CA ARG A 293 -6.39 -18.96 -14.77
C ARG A 293 -5.77 -18.21 -15.95
N GLN A 294 -6.50 -17.31 -16.57
CA GLN A 294 -5.97 -16.47 -17.65
C GLN A 294 -4.84 -15.54 -17.14
N ALA A 295 -5.04 -14.91 -15.99
CA ALA A 295 -4.02 -14.07 -15.36
C ALA A 295 -2.75 -14.87 -15.01
N LEU A 296 -2.90 -16.10 -14.50
CA LEU A 296 -1.78 -16.99 -14.18
C LEU A 296 -1.02 -17.40 -15.45
N ALA A 297 -1.73 -17.72 -16.54
CA ALA A 297 -1.12 -18.04 -17.83
C ALA A 297 -0.28 -16.87 -18.38
N ALA A 298 -0.70 -15.63 -18.11
CA ALA A 298 0.05 -14.43 -18.46
C ALA A 298 1.26 -14.14 -17.55
N GLY A 299 1.41 -14.81 -16.40
CA GLY A 299 2.56 -14.67 -15.51
C GLY A 299 2.35 -13.78 -14.27
N VAL A 300 1.10 -13.46 -13.93
CA VAL A 300 0.74 -12.67 -12.74
C VAL A 300 1.21 -13.37 -11.45
N LYS A 301 1.62 -12.60 -10.44
CA LYS A 301 2.20 -13.11 -9.18
C LYS A 301 1.29 -12.96 -7.97
N CYS A 302 0.21 -12.16 -8.07
CA CYS A 302 -0.75 -11.96 -7.00
C CYS A 302 -2.16 -11.84 -7.56
N ILE A 303 -3.12 -12.52 -6.93
CA ILE A 303 -4.55 -12.43 -7.22
C ILE A 303 -5.22 -11.68 -6.06
N GLU A 304 -5.94 -10.63 -6.38
CA GLU A 304 -6.81 -9.92 -5.45
C GLU A 304 -8.22 -10.51 -5.50
N HIS A 305 -8.86 -10.63 -4.36
CA HIS A 305 -10.22 -11.17 -4.18
C HIS A 305 -10.29 -12.69 -4.40
N GLY A 306 -10.85 -13.16 -5.50
CA GLY A 306 -10.93 -14.59 -5.80
C GLY A 306 -12.00 -15.36 -5.04
N GLN A 307 -13.01 -14.69 -4.43
CA GLN A 307 -14.03 -15.34 -3.60
C GLN A 307 -14.85 -16.39 -4.34
N LEU A 308 -14.98 -16.29 -5.67
CA LEU A 308 -15.72 -17.26 -6.48
C LEU A 308 -14.85 -18.37 -7.07
N ILE A 309 -13.66 -18.59 -6.51
CA ILE A 309 -12.67 -19.58 -6.98
C ILE A 309 -13.20 -21.02 -6.83
N ASP A 310 -12.82 -21.88 -7.76
CA ASP A 310 -12.99 -23.33 -7.64
C ASP A 310 -11.74 -24.00 -7.04
N GLU A 311 -11.92 -25.22 -6.53
CA GLU A 311 -10.85 -25.99 -5.89
C GLU A 311 -9.64 -26.24 -6.80
N PRO A 312 -9.78 -26.63 -8.11
CA PRO A 312 -8.64 -26.78 -9.00
C PRO A 312 -7.83 -25.50 -9.18
N THR A 313 -8.49 -24.33 -9.21
CA THR A 313 -7.79 -23.05 -9.35
C THR A 313 -7.08 -22.64 -8.07
N ALA A 314 -7.67 -22.89 -6.89
CA ALA A 314 -7.00 -22.66 -5.60
C ALA A 314 -5.73 -23.55 -5.47
N LYS A 315 -5.82 -24.81 -5.88
CA LYS A 315 -4.64 -25.69 -5.96
C LYS A 315 -3.57 -25.15 -6.91
N LEU A 316 -3.97 -24.61 -8.06
CA LEU A 316 -3.05 -24.03 -9.03
C LEU A 316 -2.31 -22.80 -8.44
N LEU A 317 -2.96 -21.97 -7.61
CA LEU A 317 -2.29 -20.89 -6.88
C LEU A 317 -1.18 -21.43 -5.97
N ALA A 318 -1.48 -22.47 -5.19
CA ALA A 318 -0.52 -23.09 -4.28
C ALA A 318 0.67 -23.71 -5.04
N ASP A 319 0.40 -24.52 -6.06
CA ASP A 319 1.41 -25.24 -6.84
C ASP A 319 2.41 -24.27 -7.53
N ASN A 320 1.97 -23.07 -7.90
CA ASN A 320 2.79 -22.05 -8.53
C ASN A 320 3.32 -20.98 -7.55
N GLY A 321 3.06 -21.11 -6.26
CA GLY A 321 3.50 -20.17 -5.24
C GLY A 321 2.97 -18.74 -5.40
N ILE A 322 1.78 -18.61 -5.99
CA ILE A 322 1.09 -17.33 -6.24
C ILE A 322 0.52 -16.79 -4.93
N TRP A 323 0.62 -15.48 -4.73
CA TRP A 323 -0.04 -14.80 -3.62
C TRP A 323 -1.53 -14.65 -3.85
N TRP A 324 -2.31 -14.86 -2.81
CA TRP A 324 -3.73 -14.63 -2.82
C TRP A 324 -4.10 -13.59 -1.74
N SER A 325 -4.36 -12.36 -2.18
CA SER A 325 -4.79 -11.27 -1.31
C SER A 325 -6.32 -11.32 -1.15
N LEU A 326 -6.75 -11.94 -0.05
CA LEU A 326 -8.15 -12.16 0.29
C LEU A 326 -8.67 -11.11 1.27
N GLN A 327 -9.93 -10.70 1.06
CA GLN A 327 -10.67 -9.83 1.95
C GLN A 327 -11.78 -10.62 2.63
N PRO A 328 -12.02 -10.43 3.95
CA PRO A 328 -13.10 -11.09 4.68
C PRO A 328 -14.46 -10.40 4.41
N LEU A 329 -14.87 -10.41 3.14
CA LEU A 329 -16.12 -9.81 2.68
C LEU A 329 -17.30 -10.69 3.08
N LEU A 330 -18.15 -10.21 3.97
CA LEU A 330 -19.30 -10.91 4.48
C LEU A 330 -20.55 -10.02 4.40
N ASP A 331 -21.72 -10.62 4.37
CA ASP A 331 -23.00 -9.92 4.53
C ASP A 331 -23.23 -9.62 6.01
N ASP A 332 -22.56 -8.59 6.50
CA ASP A 332 -22.59 -8.17 7.90
C ASP A 332 -22.46 -6.63 8.05
N GLU A 333 -22.22 -6.18 9.28
CA GLU A 333 -22.11 -4.73 9.61
C GLU A 333 -20.98 -4.00 8.89
N ASP A 334 -20.00 -4.71 8.33
CA ASP A 334 -18.88 -4.17 7.57
C ASP A 334 -19.07 -4.29 6.05
N ALA A 335 -20.25 -4.71 5.59
CA ALA A 335 -20.58 -4.67 4.18
C ALA A 335 -20.61 -3.22 3.66
N PRO A 336 -20.02 -2.93 2.48
CA PRO A 336 -20.05 -1.59 1.91
C PRO A 336 -21.48 -1.18 1.54
N PRO A 337 -21.88 0.07 1.78
CA PRO A 337 -23.19 0.57 1.38
C PRO A 337 -23.24 0.75 -0.14
N LEU A 338 -23.92 -0.15 -0.85
CA LEU A 338 -24.06 -0.13 -2.30
C LEU A 338 -25.44 0.43 -2.68
N ALA A 339 -25.47 1.57 -3.37
CA ALA A 339 -26.73 2.19 -3.81
C ALA A 339 -27.35 1.49 -5.03
N ASN A 340 -26.52 0.89 -5.89
CA ASN A 340 -26.97 0.25 -7.13
C ASN A 340 -27.44 -1.19 -6.88
N PRO A 341 -28.69 -1.58 -7.24
CA PRO A 341 -29.20 -2.94 -7.02
C PRO A 341 -28.39 -4.04 -7.72
N VAL A 342 -27.81 -3.76 -8.90
CA VAL A 342 -26.95 -4.72 -9.60
C VAL A 342 -25.67 -4.98 -8.80
N SER A 343 -25.05 -3.91 -8.25
CA SER A 343 -23.88 -4.05 -7.38
C SER A 343 -24.21 -4.77 -6.08
N GLN A 344 -25.40 -4.56 -5.50
CA GLN A 344 -25.86 -5.29 -4.31
C GLN A 344 -25.95 -6.79 -4.59
N GLN A 345 -26.56 -7.18 -5.73
CA GLN A 345 -26.67 -8.59 -6.11
C GLN A 345 -25.29 -9.24 -6.30
N LYS A 346 -24.37 -8.58 -6.99
CA LYS A 346 -23.00 -9.06 -7.17
C LYS A 346 -22.26 -9.20 -5.83
N ALA A 347 -22.47 -8.27 -4.90
CA ALA A 347 -21.86 -8.34 -3.58
C ALA A 347 -22.33 -9.59 -2.82
N LEU A 348 -23.61 -9.92 -2.83
CA LEU A 348 -24.15 -11.13 -2.20
C LEU A 348 -23.52 -12.40 -2.78
N GLU A 349 -23.28 -12.47 -4.09
CA GLU A 349 -22.58 -13.59 -4.72
C GLU A 349 -21.14 -13.72 -4.22
N VAL A 350 -20.41 -12.61 -4.14
CA VAL A 350 -19.04 -12.56 -3.61
C VAL A 350 -19.01 -12.96 -2.12
N PHE A 351 -19.91 -12.42 -1.30
CA PHE A 351 -19.99 -12.75 0.12
C PHE A 351 -20.25 -14.25 0.35
N ALA A 352 -21.13 -14.85 -0.46
CA ALA A 352 -21.41 -16.28 -0.40
C ALA A 352 -20.16 -17.15 -0.70
N GLY A 353 -19.24 -16.67 -1.51
CA GLY A 353 -18.00 -17.36 -1.86
C GLY A 353 -16.89 -17.27 -0.80
N THR A 354 -16.94 -16.28 0.09
CA THR A 354 -15.82 -15.95 1.01
C THR A 354 -15.43 -17.10 1.92
N ASP A 355 -16.37 -17.77 2.54
CA ASP A 355 -16.09 -18.93 3.42
C ASP A 355 -15.37 -20.06 2.67
N ASN A 356 -15.78 -20.35 1.43
CA ASN A 356 -15.15 -21.36 0.60
C ASN A 356 -13.71 -20.94 0.21
N ALA A 357 -13.50 -19.69 -0.16
CA ALA A 357 -12.20 -19.17 -0.54
C ALA A 357 -11.17 -19.34 0.60
N TYR A 358 -11.50 -18.91 1.82
CA TYR A 358 -10.61 -19.08 2.98
C TYR A 358 -10.37 -20.55 3.34
N LYS A 359 -11.39 -21.42 3.23
CA LYS A 359 -11.22 -22.86 3.43
C LYS A 359 -10.26 -23.48 2.43
N LEU A 360 -10.36 -23.09 1.14
CA LEU A 360 -9.46 -23.56 0.09
C LEU A 360 -8.05 -23.02 0.26
N ALA A 361 -7.90 -21.74 0.62
CA ALA A 361 -6.60 -21.14 0.92
C ALA A 361 -5.87 -21.91 2.02
N LYS A 362 -6.58 -22.22 3.12
CA LYS A 362 -6.03 -23.01 4.22
C LYS A 362 -5.77 -24.47 3.83
N LYS A 363 -6.68 -25.12 3.11
CA LYS A 363 -6.55 -26.51 2.65
C LYS A 363 -5.30 -26.76 1.83
N TYR A 364 -4.98 -25.82 0.93
CA TYR A 364 -3.83 -25.92 0.02
C TYR A 364 -2.60 -25.15 0.47
N ASN A 365 -2.65 -24.56 1.67
CA ASN A 365 -1.58 -23.71 2.21
C ASN A 365 -1.13 -22.64 1.19
N VAL A 366 -2.08 -21.98 0.54
CA VAL A 366 -1.80 -20.91 -0.41
C VAL A 366 -1.16 -19.74 0.34
N LYS A 367 -0.15 -19.09 -0.24
CA LYS A 367 0.39 -17.83 0.29
C LYS A 367 -0.73 -16.79 0.33
N THR A 368 -1.27 -16.53 1.51
CA THR A 368 -2.42 -15.65 1.69
C THR A 368 -2.00 -14.34 2.32
N ALA A 369 -2.47 -13.23 1.78
CA ALA A 369 -2.27 -11.88 2.29
C ALA A 369 -3.59 -11.29 2.80
N PHE A 370 -3.53 -10.55 3.89
CA PHE A 370 -4.65 -9.78 4.40
C PHE A 370 -4.72 -8.40 3.74
N GLY A 371 -5.88 -8.05 3.23
CA GLY A 371 -6.23 -6.69 2.80
C GLY A 371 -7.69 -6.39 3.13
N THR A 372 -8.04 -5.12 3.28
CA THR A 372 -9.41 -4.74 3.61
C THR A 372 -10.25 -4.40 2.39
N ASP A 373 -9.65 -3.80 1.37
CA ASP A 373 -10.35 -3.24 0.20
C ASP A 373 -11.50 -2.28 0.58
N ILE A 374 -11.29 -1.51 1.65
CA ILE A 374 -12.28 -0.50 2.07
C ILE A 374 -12.36 0.59 1.00
N LEU A 375 -13.58 0.80 0.49
CA LEU A 375 -13.90 1.77 -0.54
C LEU A 375 -15.13 2.61 -0.17
N PHE A 376 -15.07 3.89 -0.47
CA PHE A 376 -16.16 4.85 -0.53
C PHE A 376 -16.94 5.08 0.77
N ASP A 377 -16.44 4.61 1.93
CA ASP A 377 -17.11 4.76 3.22
C ASP A 377 -16.14 5.10 4.35
N ALA A 378 -16.21 6.35 4.83
CA ALA A 378 -15.40 6.83 5.94
C ALA A 378 -15.65 6.05 7.25
N ARG A 379 -16.87 5.53 7.46
CA ARG A 379 -17.21 4.70 8.64
C ARG A 379 -16.44 3.38 8.61
N LEU A 380 -16.40 2.72 7.46
CA LEU A 380 -15.67 1.45 7.33
C LEU A 380 -14.16 1.62 7.57
N THR A 381 -13.58 2.77 7.26
CA THR A 381 -12.15 2.99 7.54
C THR A 381 -11.83 2.89 9.03
N THR A 382 -12.75 3.24 9.92
CA THR A 382 -12.56 3.11 11.37
C THR A 382 -12.56 1.67 11.84
N ARG A 383 -13.09 0.76 11.01
CA ARG A 383 -13.26 -0.66 11.31
C ARG A 383 -12.11 -1.56 10.82
N GLN A 384 -11.03 -0.96 10.28
CA GLN A 384 -9.90 -1.69 9.67
C GLN A 384 -9.34 -2.82 10.57
N GLY A 385 -9.11 -2.55 11.87
CA GLY A 385 -8.68 -3.56 12.85
C GLY A 385 -9.76 -4.59 13.18
N ALA A 386 -11.04 -4.20 13.18
CA ALA A 386 -12.16 -5.12 13.40
C ALA A 386 -12.34 -6.08 12.20
N ILE A 387 -12.15 -5.57 10.97
CA ILE A 387 -12.17 -6.39 9.75
C ILE A 387 -11.03 -7.41 9.77
N LEU A 388 -9.82 -7.02 10.21
CA LEU A 388 -8.73 -7.99 10.44
C LEU A 388 -9.14 -9.06 11.47
N ALA A 389 -9.74 -8.66 12.56
CA ALA A 389 -10.15 -9.59 13.61
C ALA A 389 -11.21 -10.62 13.17
N LYS A 390 -11.97 -10.38 12.08
CA LYS A 390 -12.89 -11.36 11.50
C LYS A 390 -12.21 -12.64 10.99
N LEU A 391 -10.92 -12.56 10.64
CA LEU A 391 -10.18 -13.72 10.14
C LEU A 391 -10.13 -14.90 11.13
N VAL A 392 -10.38 -14.66 12.41
CA VAL A 392 -10.50 -15.77 13.39
C VAL A 392 -11.68 -16.71 13.14
N ARG A 393 -12.55 -16.37 12.19
CA ARG A 393 -13.55 -17.29 11.64
C ARG A 393 -12.90 -18.51 10.96
N TRP A 394 -11.71 -18.36 10.40
CA TRP A 394 -11.00 -19.39 9.61
C TRP A 394 -9.61 -19.72 10.14
N TYR A 395 -8.98 -18.80 10.86
CA TYR A 395 -7.59 -18.88 11.32
C TYR A 395 -7.50 -18.66 12.82
N THR A 396 -6.41 -19.09 13.44
CA THR A 396 -6.09 -18.69 14.81
C THR A 396 -5.71 -17.21 14.87
N PRO A 397 -5.75 -16.57 16.06
CA PRO A 397 -5.23 -15.19 16.19
C PRO A 397 -3.78 -15.02 15.73
N ALA A 398 -2.92 -16.01 16.00
CA ALA A 398 -1.53 -15.99 15.56
C ALA A 398 -1.39 -16.04 14.02
N GLU A 399 -2.12 -16.92 13.33
CA GLU A 399 -2.16 -16.99 11.87
C GLU A 399 -2.72 -15.68 11.28
N THR A 400 -3.74 -15.10 11.91
CA THR A 400 -4.34 -13.82 11.51
C THR A 400 -3.32 -12.68 11.59
N LEU A 401 -2.62 -12.56 12.72
CA LEU A 401 -1.61 -11.51 12.89
C LEU A 401 -0.39 -11.74 11.99
N LYS A 402 0.05 -12.99 11.81
CA LYS A 402 1.12 -13.34 10.87
C LYS A 402 0.78 -12.88 9.46
N MET A 403 -0.45 -13.11 9.00
CA MET A 403 -0.93 -12.69 7.68
C MET A 403 -0.88 -11.16 7.52
N ALA A 404 -1.29 -10.40 8.53
CA ALA A 404 -1.28 -8.93 8.52
C ALA A 404 0.09 -8.31 8.89
N THR A 405 1.12 -9.10 9.11
CA THR A 405 2.49 -8.64 9.43
C THR A 405 3.52 -9.34 8.56
N GLY A 406 4.10 -10.46 8.98
CA GLY A 406 5.20 -11.14 8.29
C GLY A 406 4.87 -11.58 6.86
N ASP A 407 3.68 -12.16 6.62
CA ASP A 407 3.28 -12.60 5.28
C ASP A 407 3.05 -11.38 4.36
N ASN A 408 2.33 -10.35 4.83
CA ASN A 408 2.18 -9.11 4.07
C ASN A 408 3.52 -8.41 3.82
N GLY A 409 4.45 -8.44 4.79
CA GLY A 409 5.82 -7.94 4.61
C GLY A 409 6.57 -8.68 3.50
N ALA A 410 6.42 -10.00 3.43
CA ALA A 410 6.99 -10.82 2.35
C ALA A 410 6.35 -10.52 0.98
N LEU A 411 5.05 -10.21 0.93
CA LEU A 411 4.39 -9.75 -0.29
C LEU A 411 4.94 -8.39 -0.74
N MET A 412 5.15 -7.43 0.19
CA MET A 412 5.74 -6.12 -0.16
C MET A 412 7.14 -6.28 -0.77
N ALA A 413 7.92 -7.25 -0.33
CA ALA A 413 9.27 -7.53 -0.84
C ALA A 413 9.30 -7.94 -2.33
N LEU A 414 8.16 -8.38 -2.91
CA LEU A 414 8.06 -8.66 -4.35
C LEU A 414 8.25 -7.40 -5.24
N SER A 415 8.20 -6.20 -4.66
CA SER A 415 8.55 -4.96 -5.36
C SER A 415 10.02 -4.91 -5.81
N GLY A 416 10.88 -5.82 -5.34
CA GLY A 416 12.22 -6.11 -5.83
C GLY A 416 13.11 -4.86 -5.94
N PHE A 417 13.60 -4.55 -7.15
CA PHE A 417 14.54 -3.45 -7.37
C PHE A 417 13.96 -2.08 -7.08
N ILE A 418 12.64 -1.93 -7.22
CA ILE A 418 11.94 -0.66 -7.01
C ILE A 418 11.19 -0.61 -5.68
N ASN A 419 11.57 -1.48 -4.72
CA ASN A 419 11.03 -1.42 -3.37
C ASN A 419 11.30 -0.04 -2.75
N PRO A 420 10.27 0.75 -2.44
CA PRO A 420 10.46 2.12 -1.95
C PRO A 420 10.99 2.18 -0.51
N TYR A 421 10.94 1.07 0.21
CA TYR A 421 11.37 0.97 1.62
C TYR A 421 12.24 -0.29 1.81
N PRO A 422 13.51 -0.24 1.37
CA PRO A 422 14.41 -1.38 1.47
C PRO A 422 14.64 -1.76 2.94
N GLY A 423 14.50 -3.05 3.24
CA GLY A 423 14.60 -3.60 4.58
C GLY A 423 13.50 -4.62 4.86
N LYS A 424 13.54 -5.25 6.03
CA LYS A 424 12.53 -6.22 6.45
C LYS A 424 11.37 -5.52 7.14
N LEU A 425 10.16 -5.73 6.67
CA LEU A 425 8.90 -5.24 7.24
C LEU A 425 8.08 -6.39 7.83
N GLY A 426 7.23 -6.05 8.78
CA GLY A 426 6.27 -6.99 9.36
C GLY A 426 6.87 -8.03 10.30
N VAL A 427 8.12 -7.85 10.74
CA VAL A 427 8.80 -8.76 11.66
C VAL A 427 9.51 -8.01 12.79
N VAL A 428 9.64 -8.67 13.96
CA VAL A 428 10.46 -8.18 15.07
C VAL A 428 11.71 -9.04 15.15
N GLU A 429 12.75 -8.63 14.44
CA GLU A 429 14.07 -9.25 14.45
C GLU A 429 15.18 -8.20 14.32
N GLU A 430 16.40 -8.50 14.75
CA GLU A 430 17.51 -7.56 14.60
C GLU A 430 17.79 -7.23 13.14
N GLY A 431 17.95 -5.95 12.83
CA GLY A 431 18.12 -5.41 11.47
C GLY A 431 16.81 -5.10 10.74
N ALA A 432 15.64 -5.48 11.26
CA ALA A 432 14.36 -5.13 10.66
C ALA A 432 14.01 -3.64 10.89
N ILE A 433 13.17 -3.10 10.01
CA ILE A 433 12.62 -1.75 10.16
C ILE A 433 11.77 -1.69 11.44
N ALA A 434 11.98 -0.67 12.26
CA ALA A 434 11.28 -0.51 13.53
C ALA A 434 9.89 0.09 13.34
N ASP A 435 9.00 -0.66 12.71
CA ASP A 435 7.56 -0.43 12.66
C ASP A 435 6.93 -1.36 13.71
N LEU A 436 6.52 -0.82 14.86
CA LEU A 436 6.20 -1.60 16.05
C LEU A 436 4.93 -1.10 16.76
N LEU A 437 4.22 -2.02 17.38
CA LEU A 437 3.07 -1.75 18.24
C LEU A 437 3.33 -2.37 19.63
N LEU A 438 3.10 -1.59 20.69
CA LEU A 438 2.98 -2.13 22.05
C LEU A 438 1.51 -2.28 22.40
N VAL A 439 1.08 -3.52 22.64
CA VAL A 439 -0.33 -3.89 22.87
C VAL A 439 -0.58 -4.13 24.36
N ASP A 440 -1.65 -3.55 24.89
CA ASP A 440 -2.09 -3.79 26.26
C ASP A 440 -2.85 -5.12 26.37
N GLY A 441 -2.13 -6.19 26.62
CA GLY A 441 -2.61 -7.55 26.67
C GLY A 441 -1.95 -8.47 25.63
N ASN A 442 -2.53 -9.67 25.48
CA ASN A 442 -2.02 -10.68 24.55
C ASN A 442 -2.93 -10.83 23.31
N PRO A 443 -2.55 -10.27 22.14
CA PRO A 443 -3.38 -10.34 20.94
C PRO A 443 -3.43 -11.76 20.31
N LEU A 444 -2.54 -12.69 20.70
CA LEU A 444 -2.61 -14.10 20.31
C LEU A 444 -3.71 -14.87 21.06
N GLU A 445 -4.15 -14.36 22.22
CA GLU A 445 -5.28 -14.89 22.99
C GLU A 445 -6.57 -14.14 22.68
N ASN A 446 -6.47 -12.82 22.45
CA ASN A 446 -7.61 -11.95 22.19
C ASN A 446 -7.32 -10.99 21.03
N ILE A 447 -7.63 -11.40 19.82
CA ILE A 447 -7.46 -10.59 18.61
C ILE A 447 -8.28 -9.29 18.63
N LYS A 448 -9.36 -9.22 19.43
CA LYS A 448 -10.21 -8.01 19.52
C LYS A 448 -9.47 -6.81 20.11
N LEU A 449 -8.31 -7.02 20.74
CA LEU A 449 -7.44 -5.92 21.17
C LEU A 449 -7.02 -5.02 19.98
N ILE A 450 -6.86 -5.60 18.80
CA ILE A 450 -6.51 -4.86 17.57
C ILE A 450 -7.69 -4.05 17.02
N ALA A 451 -8.92 -4.44 17.34
CA ALA A 451 -10.13 -3.75 16.89
C ALA A 451 -10.42 -2.43 17.65
N ASP A 452 -9.77 -2.20 18.79
CA ASP A 452 -9.87 -0.96 19.56
C ASP A 452 -8.47 -0.36 19.78
N PRO A 453 -7.91 0.27 18.73
CA PRO A 453 -6.55 0.79 18.76
C PRO A 453 -6.37 1.95 19.73
N ASP A 454 -7.40 2.75 19.98
CA ASP A 454 -7.31 3.91 20.86
C ASP A 454 -7.01 3.48 22.30
N LYS A 455 -7.63 2.40 22.73
CA LYS A 455 -7.47 1.84 24.06
C LYS A 455 -6.24 0.93 24.17
N ASN A 456 -6.06 0.02 23.22
CA ASN A 456 -5.21 -1.15 23.41
C ASN A 456 -3.83 -1.02 22.72
N LEU A 457 -3.65 -0.11 21.76
CA LEU A 457 -2.33 0.17 21.20
C LEU A 457 -1.67 1.29 21.99
N LEU A 458 -0.83 0.92 22.96
CA LEU A 458 -0.20 1.87 23.88
C LEU A 458 0.91 2.68 23.21
N VAL A 459 1.67 2.03 22.31
CA VAL A 459 2.70 2.69 21.50
C VAL A 459 2.49 2.32 20.04
N ILE A 460 2.55 3.31 19.16
CA ILE A 460 2.60 3.16 17.71
C ILE A 460 3.90 3.79 17.23
N MET A 461 4.78 2.96 16.66
CA MET A 461 6.07 3.36 16.13
C MET A 461 6.16 3.03 14.64
N LYS A 462 6.66 3.97 13.82
CA LYS A 462 6.98 3.77 12.40
C LYS A 462 8.40 4.29 12.14
N GLY A 463 9.29 3.44 11.62
CA GLY A 463 10.68 3.80 11.34
C GLY A 463 11.44 4.33 12.56
N GLY A 464 11.20 3.77 13.76
CA GLY A 464 11.79 4.21 15.01
C GLY A 464 11.20 5.50 15.59
N THR A 465 10.29 6.16 14.90
CA THR A 465 9.57 7.36 15.38
C THR A 465 8.27 6.96 16.04
N ILE A 466 8.03 7.44 17.26
CA ILE A 466 6.80 7.18 18.03
C ILE A 466 5.75 8.24 17.68
N TYR A 467 4.59 7.79 17.21
CA TYR A 467 3.43 8.63 16.87
C TYR A 467 2.33 8.59 17.94
N LYS A 468 2.27 7.54 18.73
CA LYS A 468 1.39 7.41 19.89
C LYS A 468 2.17 6.80 21.06
N ASP A 469 2.02 7.37 22.27
CA ASP A 469 2.56 6.83 23.50
C ASP A 469 1.66 7.18 24.68
N ILE A 470 0.96 6.17 25.14
CA ILE A 470 0.11 6.23 26.34
C ILE A 470 0.52 5.16 27.37
N ALA A 471 1.71 4.53 27.18
CA ALA A 471 2.19 3.44 28.05
C ALA A 471 2.52 3.90 29.48
N THR A 472 2.78 5.19 29.67
CA THR A 472 3.23 5.79 30.94
C THR A 472 2.17 6.66 31.62
N LYS A 473 0.89 6.56 31.21
CA LYS A 473 -0.22 7.28 31.84
C LYS A 473 -0.92 6.43 32.87
#